data_25cae5321c9417a9a1f1656c25901c92
#
_entry.id   25cae5321c9417a9a1f1656c25901c92
#
_cell.length_a   1.000
_cell.length_b   1.000
_cell.length_c   1.000
_cell.angle_alpha   90.00
_cell.angle_beta   90.00
_cell.angle_gamma   90.00
#
_symmetry.space_group_name_H-M   'P 1'
#
loop_
_entity.id
_entity.type
_entity.pdbx_description
1 polymer ?
#
loop_
_entity_poly.entity_id
_entity_poly.type
_entity_poly.pdbx_seq_one_letter_code
_entity_poly.pdbx_strand_id
1 'polypeptide(L)'
;ERPYLQMAEVLGTSEQDLMMRIAYQKRKNVVRTISAIFDTRKLGYKTTLVAFNLPPGKLEKGAHHINEHPGVSHNYARNGNFNLWFTIAVPPSEEISDVVQRMAEETDAESARLMPTIRFFKIGVNFDMVKNEGAAYEYYSPDGYGKPGSAKPRKPEISENWNRAEAISPHDIDVIRE
;
A
#
# COMPACT_ATOMS: atom_id res chain seq x y z
N GLU A 1 4.21 -0.85 -25.29
CA GLU A 1 4.00 -2.30 -25.02
C GLU A 1 2.51 -2.59 -24.85
N ARG A 2 2.07 -3.81 -25.19
CA ARG A 2 0.66 -4.26 -25.09
C ARG A 2 0.58 -5.44 -24.11
N PRO A 3 0.52 -5.20 -22.79
CA PRO A 3 0.60 -6.27 -21.79
C PRO A 3 -0.57 -7.27 -21.89
N TYR A 4 -1.76 -6.79 -22.22
CA TYR A 4 -2.93 -7.65 -22.38
C TYR A 4 -2.84 -8.56 -23.60
N LEU A 5 -2.16 -8.14 -24.67
CA LEU A 5 -1.92 -8.99 -25.83
C LEU A 5 -1.05 -10.20 -25.47
N GLN A 6 0.06 -9.96 -24.77
CA GLN A 6 0.95 -11.04 -24.32
C GLN A 6 0.23 -12.03 -23.39
N MET A 7 -0.57 -11.50 -22.46
CA MET A 7 -1.39 -12.34 -21.56
C MET A 7 -2.43 -13.15 -22.34
N ALA A 8 -3.07 -12.55 -23.36
CA ALA A 8 -4.07 -13.20 -24.17
C ALA A 8 -3.47 -14.36 -25.00
N GLU A 9 -2.27 -14.16 -25.56
CA GLU A 9 -1.52 -15.21 -26.27
C GLU A 9 -1.24 -16.41 -25.37
N VAL A 10 -0.75 -16.18 -24.14
CA VAL A 10 -0.51 -17.24 -23.15
C VAL A 10 -1.80 -18.00 -22.79
N LEU A 11 -2.93 -17.30 -22.74
CA LEU A 11 -4.23 -17.87 -22.38
C LEU A 11 -4.99 -18.43 -23.57
N GLY A 12 -4.46 -18.35 -24.80
CA GLY A 12 -5.12 -18.84 -26.01
C GLY A 12 -6.41 -18.09 -26.36
N THR A 13 -6.48 -16.79 -26.06
CA THR A 13 -7.67 -15.95 -26.31
C THR A 13 -7.27 -14.67 -27.06
N SER A 14 -8.25 -13.84 -27.43
CA SER A 14 -7.96 -12.52 -27.98
C SER A 14 -7.75 -11.47 -26.90
N GLU A 15 -6.94 -10.44 -27.16
CA GLU A 15 -6.76 -9.33 -26.24
C GLU A 15 -8.07 -8.67 -25.87
N GLN A 16 -8.97 -8.51 -26.85
CA GLN A 16 -10.29 -7.91 -26.63
C GLN A 16 -11.16 -8.75 -25.69
N ASP A 17 -11.18 -10.07 -25.86
CA ASP A 17 -11.94 -10.98 -24.97
C ASP A 17 -11.35 -10.95 -23.55
N LEU A 18 -10.03 -10.96 -23.41
CA LEU A 18 -9.37 -10.83 -22.12
C LEU A 18 -9.75 -9.52 -21.40
N MET A 19 -9.69 -8.40 -22.10
CA MET A 19 -10.06 -7.10 -21.55
C MET A 19 -11.52 -7.05 -21.13
N MET A 20 -12.44 -7.61 -21.91
CA MET A 20 -13.86 -7.72 -21.57
C MET A 20 -14.06 -8.55 -20.29
N ARG A 21 -13.38 -9.67 -20.16
CA ARG A 21 -13.43 -10.53 -18.96
C ARG A 21 -12.89 -9.82 -17.72
N ILE A 22 -11.77 -9.12 -17.83
CA ILE A 22 -11.23 -8.31 -16.75
C ILE A 22 -12.22 -7.22 -16.34
N ALA A 23 -12.77 -6.49 -17.29
CA ALA A 23 -13.76 -5.44 -17.01
C ALA A 23 -15.02 -6.02 -16.34
N TYR A 24 -15.45 -7.20 -16.72
CA TYR A 24 -16.55 -7.89 -16.05
C TYR A 24 -16.22 -8.22 -14.61
N GLN A 25 -15.03 -8.77 -14.34
CA GLN A 25 -14.61 -9.09 -12.97
C GLN A 25 -14.41 -7.83 -12.10
N LYS A 26 -13.98 -6.71 -12.70
CA LYS A 26 -13.95 -5.41 -11.99
C LYS A 26 -15.35 -4.96 -11.58
N ARG A 27 -16.34 -5.05 -12.46
CA ARG A 27 -17.74 -4.71 -12.13
C ARG A 27 -18.33 -5.61 -11.04
N LYS A 28 -17.85 -6.84 -10.93
CA LYS A 28 -18.25 -7.79 -9.88
C LYS A 28 -17.45 -7.64 -8.58
N ASN A 29 -16.53 -6.67 -8.49
CA ASN A 29 -15.62 -6.46 -7.36
C ASN A 29 -14.73 -7.66 -7.02
N VAL A 30 -14.55 -8.61 -7.96
CA VAL A 30 -13.60 -9.71 -7.84
C VAL A 30 -12.18 -9.19 -8.09
N VAL A 31 -12.00 -8.45 -9.18
CA VAL A 31 -10.77 -7.70 -9.44
C VAL A 31 -10.98 -6.27 -8.95
N ARG A 32 -10.28 -5.89 -7.90
CA ARG A 32 -10.37 -4.54 -7.32
C ARG A 32 -9.60 -3.51 -8.15
N THR A 33 -8.35 -3.83 -8.45
CA THR A 33 -7.47 -2.96 -9.25
C THR A 33 -6.42 -3.81 -9.95
N ILE A 34 -5.90 -3.30 -11.04
CA ILE A 34 -4.68 -3.76 -11.69
C ILE A 34 -3.79 -2.53 -11.76
N SER A 35 -2.72 -2.55 -10.99
CA SER A 35 -1.79 -1.43 -10.89
C SER A 35 -0.44 -1.93 -10.39
N ALA A 36 0.59 -1.16 -10.64
CA ALA A 36 1.87 -1.37 -9.99
C ALA A 36 1.75 -1.12 -8.48
N ILE A 37 2.49 -1.87 -7.69
CA ILE A 37 2.63 -1.67 -6.25
C ILE A 37 4.07 -1.23 -6.01
N PHE A 38 4.23 0.04 -5.64
CA PHE A 38 5.54 0.63 -5.37
C PHE A 38 5.92 0.50 -3.90
N ASP A 39 7.20 0.27 -3.64
CA ASP A 39 7.76 0.50 -2.31
C ASP A 39 7.94 2.02 -2.11
N THR A 40 6.97 2.63 -1.47
CA THR A 40 6.92 4.09 -1.26
C THR A 40 8.15 4.64 -0.54
N ARG A 41 8.83 3.81 0.28
CA ARG A 41 10.08 4.19 0.95
C ARG A 41 11.22 4.39 -0.04
N LYS A 42 11.28 3.52 -1.07
CA LYS A 42 12.26 3.65 -2.16
C LYS A 42 12.03 4.90 -2.98
N LEU A 43 10.81 5.37 -3.05
CA LEU A 43 10.42 6.65 -3.66
C LEU A 43 10.64 7.85 -2.72
N GLY A 44 11.20 7.64 -1.52
CA GLY A 44 11.47 8.68 -0.54
C GLY A 44 10.28 9.12 0.29
N TYR A 45 9.11 8.47 0.15
CA TYR A 45 7.95 8.79 0.98
C TYR A 45 8.16 8.37 2.43
N LYS A 46 7.69 9.19 3.34
CA LYS A 46 7.63 8.88 4.77
C LYS A 46 6.25 8.32 5.08
N THR A 47 6.20 7.16 5.75
CA THR A 47 4.94 6.49 6.08
C THR A 47 4.86 6.22 7.57
N THR A 48 3.65 6.34 8.14
CA THR A 48 3.41 6.01 9.55
C THR A 48 1.97 5.54 9.77
N LEU A 49 1.78 4.79 10.83
CA LEU A 49 0.46 4.58 11.42
C LEU A 49 0.18 5.75 12.38
N VAL A 50 -1.03 6.26 12.35
CA VAL A 50 -1.49 7.37 13.20
C VAL A 50 -2.74 6.92 13.95
N ALA A 51 -2.84 7.34 15.21
CA ALA A 51 -4.05 7.17 16.00
C ALA A 51 -4.51 8.51 16.55
N PHE A 52 -5.78 8.84 16.33
CA PHE A 52 -6.44 10.02 16.86
C PHE A 52 -7.46 9.63 17.94
N ASN A 53 -7.51 10.46 18.98
CA ASN A 53 -8.65 10.51 19.90
C ASN A 53 -9.57 11.64 19.44
N LEU A 54 -10.71 11.28 18.89
CA LEU A 54 -11.72 12.26 18.46
C LEU A 54 -12.85 12.35 19.49
N PRO A 55 -13.37 13.55 19.76
CA PRO A 55 -14.48 13.73 20.68
C PRO A 55 -15.71 12.91 20.27
N PRO A 56 -16.59 12.56 21.21
CA PRO A 56 -17.86 11.91 20.91
C PRO A 56 -18.66 12.71 19.87
N GLY A 57 -19.16 12.01 18.85
CA GLY A 57 -19.95 12.61 17.76
C GLY A 57 -19.14 13.22 16.62
N LYS A 58 -17.81 13.31 16.73
CA LYS A 58 -16.95 13.82 15.64
C LYS A 58 -16.25 12.72 14.83
N LEU A 59 -16.36 11.45 15.24
CA LEU A 59 -15.64 10.35 14.62
C LEU A 59 -15.91 10.22 13.10
N GLU A 60 -17.16 10.17 12.70
CA GLU A 60 -17.55 10.03 11.29
C GLU A 60 -17.06 11.22 10.44
N LYS A 61 -17.29 12.45 10.93
CA LYS A 61 -16.82 13.65 10.22
C LYS A 61 -15.30 13.68 10.12
N GLY A 62 -14.60 13.36 11.20
CA GLY A 62 -13.15 13.30 11.21
C GLY A 62 -12.61 12.22 10.28
N ALA A 63 -13.23 11.02 10.27
CA ALA A 63 -12.84 9.95 9.37
C ALA A 63 -13.02 10.33 7.88
N HIS A 64 -14.09 11.02 7.54
CA HIS A 64 -14.30 11.53 6.18
C HIS A 64 -13.23 12.54 5.80
N HIS A 65 -12.94 13.50 6.68
CA HIS A 65 -11.91 14.51 6.43
C HIS A 65 -10.53 13.87 6.21
N ILE A 66 -10.15 12.90 7.05
CA ILE A 66 -8.89 12.15 6.89
C ILE A 66 -8.84 11.42 5.53
N ASN A 67 -9.96 10.88 5.05
CA ASN A 67 -10.02 10.18 3.76
C ASN A 67 -9.77 11.10 2.54
N GLU A 68 -9.93 12.40 2.68
CA GLU A 68 -9.67 13.36 1.60
C GLU A 68 -8.17 13.49 1.28
N HIS A 69 -7.30 13.13 2.21
CA HIS A 69 -5.86 13.20 1.99
C HIS A 69 -5.37 12.05 1.09
N PRO A 70 -4.72 12.35 -0.05
CA PRO A 70 -4.34 11.33 -1.04
C PRO A 70 -3.35 10.28 -0.53
N GLY A 71 -2.57 10.61 0.49
CA GLY A 71 -1.62 9.70 1.12
C GLY A 71 -2.23 8.75 2.14
N VAL A 72 -3.52 8.87 2.47
CA VAL A 72 -4.20 7.97 3.41
C VAL A 72 -4.69 6.74 2.66
N SER A 73 -4.21 5.56 3.06
CA SER A 73 -4.54 4.30 2.40
C SER A 73 -5.51 3.42 3.21
N HIS A 74 -5.49 3.54 4.51
CA HIS A 74 -6.34 2.78 5.43
C HIS A 74 -6.81 3.69 6.55
N ASN A 75 -8.09 3.60 6.88
CA ASN A 75 -8.69 4.41 7.94
C ASN A 75 -9.78 3.59 8.64
N TYR A 76 -9.64 3.38 9.95
CA TYR A 76 -10.49 2.48 10.72
C TYR A 76 -10.92 3.09 12.06
N ALA A 77 -12.20 2.99 12.36
CA ALA A 77 -12.69 3.19 13.71
C ALA A 77 -12.26 2.04 14.63
N ARG A 78 -11.97 2.35 15.88
CA ARG A 78 -11.63 1.39 16.94
C ARG A 78 -12.32 1.76 18.23
N ASN A 79 -12.49 0.77 19.10
CA ASN A 79 -12.92 1.01 20.48
C ASN A 79 -11.71 1.43 21.32
N GLY A 80 -11.91 2.37 22.24
CA GLY A 80 -10.87 2.87 23.14
C GLY A 80 -10.63 4.37 23.03
N ASN A 81 -9.66 4.87 23.77
CA ASN A 81 -9.35 6.31 23.79
C ASN A 81 -8.87 6.84 22.44
N PHE A 82 -8.04 6.06 21.74
CA PHE A 82 -7.72 6.34 20.35
C PHE A 82 -8.73 5.62 19.47
N ASN A 83 -9.69 6.35 18.94
CA ASN A 83 -10.86 5.78 18.28
C ASN A 83 -10.82 5.87 16.76
N LEU A 84 -9.84 6.58 16.17
CA LEU A 84 -9.59 6.62 14.73
C LEU A 84 -8.13 6.27 14.44
N TRP A 85 -7.92 5.28 13.56
CA TRP A 85 -6.61 4.76 13.20
C TRP A 85 -6.43 4.75 11.69
N PHE A 86 -5.38 5.40 11.21
CA PHE A 86 -5.12 5.46 9.78
C PHE A 86 -3.64 5.37 9.44
N THR A 87 -3.36 4.93 8.22
CA THR A 87 -2.01 4.94 7.67
C THR A 87 -1.87 6.08 6.68
N ILE A 88 -0.80 6.84 6.80
CA ILE A 88 -0.52 7.97 5.93
C ILE A 88 0.89 7.86 5.33
N ALA A 89 1.00 8.24 4.06
CA ALA A 89 2.25 8.46 3.35
C ALA A 89 2.34 9.92 2.92
N VAL A 90 3.47 10.56 3.17
CA VAL A 90 3.73 11.93 2.72
C VAL A 90 4.93 11.96 1.79
N PRO A 91 4.95 12.86 0.79
CA PRO A 91 6.08 12.99 -0.13
C PRO A 91 7.34 13.47 0.60
N PRO A 92 8.53 13.31 -0.02
CA PRO A 92 9.80 13.73 0.58
C PRO A 92 9.89 15.22 0.92
N SER A 93 9.08 16.04 0.26
CA SER A 93 9.02 17.50 0.44
C SER A 93 8.26 17.94 1.70
N GLU A 94 7.57 17.01 2.37
CA GLU A 94 6.75 17.30 3.54
C GLU A 94 7.24 16.58 4.79
N GLU A 95 7.00 17.18 5.96
CA GLU A 95 7.24 16.53 7.24
C GLU A 95 5.93 15.89 7.75
N ILE A 96 6.00 14.61 8.06
CA ILE A 96 4.84 13.83 8.45
C ILE A 96 4.19 14.33 9.75
N SER A 97 5.02 14.85 10.68
CA SER A 97 4.55 15.48 11.92
C SER A 97 3.66 16.70 11.65
N ASP A 98 4.05 17.54 10.69
CA ASP A 98 3.34 18.78 10.38
C ASP A 98 2.01 18.49 9.69
N VAL A 99 2.01 17.51 8.78
CA VAL A 99 0.78 17.04 8.13
C VAL A 99 -0.20 16.47 9.15
N VAL A 100 0.28 15.59 10.04
CA VAL A 100 -0.56 14.95 11.06
C VAL A 100 -1.06 15.96 12.08
N GLN A 101 -0.23 16.93 12.48
CA GLN A 101 -0.63 18.02 13.38
C GLN A 101 -1.77 18.85 12.77
N ARG A 102 -1.65 19.27 11.52
CA ARG A 102 -2.70 19.98 10.80
C ARG A 102 -4.00 19.18 10.72
N MET A 103 -3.93 17.90 10.37
CA MET A 103 -5.09 17.00 10.37
C MET A 103 -5.75 16.88 11.75
N ALA A 104 -4.95 16.85 12.81
CA ALA A 104 -5.48 16.80 14.17
C ALA A 104 -6.25 18.08 14.53
N GLU A 105 -5.73 19.25 14.15
CA GLU A 105 -6.38 20.53 14.35
C GLU A 105 -7.69 20.64 13.54
N GLU A 106 -7.67 20.26 12.26
CA GLU A 106 -8.83 20.30 11.36
C GLU A 106 -9.96 19.35 11.77
N THR A 107 -9.62 18.26 12.48
CA THR A 107 -10.61 17.28 12.97
C THR A 107 -10.99 17.47 14.44
N ASP A 108 -10.42 18.48 15.12
CA ASP A 108 -10.56 18.73 16.55
C ASP A 108 -10.13 17.50 17.40
N ALA A 109 -9.09 16.79 16.99
CA ALA A 109 -8.58 15.65 17.73
C ALA A 109 -8.03 16.11 19.09
N GLU A 110 -8.49 15.51 20.18
CA GLU A 110 -8.02 15.80 21.55
C GLU A 110 -6.57 15.34 21.76
N SER A 111 -6.17 14.31 21.05
CA SER A 111 -4.79 13.83 21.04
C SER A 111 -4.48 13.01 19.78
N ALA A 112 -3.21 13.04 19.40
CA ALA A 112 -2.66 12.30 18.28
C ALA A 112 -1.43 11.48 18.70
N ARG A 113 -1.24 10.33 18.07
CA ARG A 113 -0.06 9.49 18.21
C ARG A 113 0.46 9.09 16.84
N LEU A 114 1.74 9.37 16.61
CA LEU A 114 2.48 8.82 15.47
C LEU A 114 3.18 7.53 15.92
N MET A 115 3.06 6.50 15.10
CA MET A 115 3.65 5.19 15.37
C MET A 115 4.54 4.80 14.18
N PRO A 116 5.77 5.35 14.12
CA PRO A 116 6.70 5.03 13.05
C PRO A 116 7.06 3.55 13.10
N THR A 117 7.27 2.95 11.94
CA THR A 117 7.70 1.56 11.83
C THR A 117 9.12 1.41 12.39
N ILE A 118 9.26 0.69 13.49
CA ILE A 118 10.55 0.40 14.12
C ILE A 118 11.23 -0.78 13.41
N ARG A 119 10.46 -1.78 13.06
CA ARG A 119 10.95 -2.99 12.41
C ARG A 119 9.87 -3.59 11.52
N PHE A 120 10.30 -4.02 10.38
CA PHE A 120 9.48 -4.66 9.37
C PHE A 120 9.74 -6.17 9.37
N PHE A 121 8.69 -6.98 9.41
CA PHE A 121 8.81 -8.43 9.40
C PHE A 121 8.29 -9.05 8.10
N LYS A 122 7.10 -8.64 7.65
CA LYS A 122 6.47 -9.12 6.42
C LYS A 122 5.37 -8.16 5.96
N ILE A 123 5.34 -7.86 4.67
CA ILE A 123 4.17 -7.28 3.98
C ILE A 123 3.87 -8.18 2.77
N GLY A 124 2.60 -8.44 2.57
CA GLY A 124 2.08 -9.12 1.41
C GLY A 124 1.54 -10.51 1.72
N VAL A 125 0.47 -10.83 1.03
CA VAL A 125 -0.15 -12.16 0.99
C VAL A 125 -0.41 -12.45 -0.48
N ASN A 126 0.14 -13.55 -0.97
CA ASN A 126 -0.16 -14.08 -2.28
C ASN A 126 -1.10 -15.27 -2.13
N PHE A 127 -2.16 -15.28 -2.91
CA PHE A 127 -3.07 -16.41 -3.00
C PHE A 127 -2.83 -17.13 -4.32
N ASP A 128 -2.55 -18.44 -4.26
CA ASP A 128 -2.54 -19.28 -5.45
C ASP A 128 -4.00 -19.62 -5.81
N MET A 129 -4.53 -18.87 -6.75
CA MET A 129 -5.92 -19.03 -7.20
C MET A 129 -6.15 -20.30 -8.04
N VAL A 130 -5.08 -20.95 -8.49
CA VAL A 130 -5.17 -22.20 -9.28
C VAL A 130 -5.20 -23.41 -8.36
N LYS A 131 -4.34 -23.42 -7.34
CA LYS A 131 -4.23 -24.55 -6.39
C LYS A 131 -5.16 -24.40 -5.19
N ASN A 132 -5.82 -23.25 -5.06
CA ASN A 132 -6.67 -22.92 -3.91
C ASN A 132 -5.92 -23.00 -2.56
N GLU A 133 -4.63 -22.77 -2.60
CA GLU A 133 -3.74 -22.76 -1.45
C GLU A 133 -3.31 -21.33 -1.13
N GLY A 134 -3.25 -20.98 0.14
CA GLY A 134 -2.60 -19.75 0.55
C GLY A 134 -1.10 -19.86 0.25
N ALA A 135 -0.57 -18.99 -0.60
CA ALA A 135 0.86 -19.01 -0.94
C ALA A 135 1.68 -18.64 0.30
N ALA A 136 1.98 -19.64 1.11
CA ALA A 136 2.83 -19.50 2.29
C ALA A 136 4.33 -19.39 1.94
N TYR A 137 4.70 -19.44 0.67
CA TYR A 137 6.08 -19.73 0.26
C TYR A 137 6.82 -18.61 -0.46
N GLU A 138 6.16 -17.52 -0.83
CA GLU A 138 6.85 -16.38 -1.40
C GLU A 138 7.10 -15.30 -0.35
N TYR A 139 8.35 -15.16 0.02
CA TYR A 139 8.80 -14.06 0.87
C TYR A 139 8.89 -12.78 0.04
N TYR A 140 8.03 -11.83 0.32
CA TYR A 140 8.26 -10.46 -0.07
C TYR A 140 9.23 -9.83 0.93
N SER A 141 10.46 -9.58 0.49
CA SER A 141 11.43 -8.81 1.27
C SER A 141 11.58 -7.42 0.68
N PRO A 142 12.14 -6.46 1.41
CA PRO A 142 12.49 -5.15 0.87
C PRO A 142 13.44 -5.22 -0.34
N ASP A 143 14.14 -6.32 -0.51
CA ASP A 143 15.09 -6.57 -1.59
C ASP A 143 14.47 -7.27 -2.82
N GLY A 144 13.14 -7.41 -2.85
CA GLY A 144 12.38 -7.99 -3.96
C GLY A 144 11.86 -9.41 -3.72
N TYR A 145 11.25 -9.99 -4.77
CA TYR A 145 10.74 -11.36 -4.73
C TYR A 145 11.88 -12.38 -4.65
N GLY A 146 11.77 -13.31 -3.71
CA GLY A 146 12.62 -14.50 -3.70
C GLY A 146 12.40 -15.30 -4.99
N LYS A 147 13.49 -15.82 -5.60
CA LYS A 147 13.41 -16.66 -6.80
C LYS A 147 12.51 -17.86 -6.51
N PRO A 148 11.56 -18.21 -7.39
CA PRO A 148 10.78 -19.44 -7.28
C PRO A 148 11.73 -20.64 -7.17
N GLY A 149 11.55 -21.49 -6.15
CA GLY A 149 12.29 -22.74 -5.99
C GLY A 149 13.41 -22.75 -4.94
N SER A 150 13.68 -21.65 -4.23
CA SER A 150 14.59 -21.70 -3.09
C SER A 150 13.87 -22.26 -1.85
N ALA A 151 14.00 -23.56 -1.62
CA ALA A 151 13.32 -24.32 -0.56
C ALA A 151 13.85 -24.08 0.87
N LYS A 152 14.54 -23.00 1.14
CA LYS A 152 14.92 -22.61 2.50
C LYS A 152 14.47 -21.19 2.78
N PRO A 153 13.71 -20.97 3.87
CA PRO A 153 13.46 -19.61 4.32
C PRO A 153 14.81 -18.97 4.62
N ARG A 154 15.28 -18.07 3.75
CA ARG A 154 16.36 -17.16 4.13
C ARG A 154 15.85 -16.41 5.35
N LYS A 155 16.61 -16.43 6.43
CA LYS A 155 16.42 -15.45 7.50
C LYS A 155 16.37 -14.10 6.79
N PRO A 156 15.35 -13.26 7.03
CA PRO A 156 15.31 -11.95 6.45
C PRO A 156 16.57 -11.22 6.91
N GLU A 157 17.56 -11.15 6.06
CA GLU A 157 18.62 -10.16 6.21
C GLU A 157 17.92 -8.83 6.00
N ILE A 158 17.66 -8.14 7.09
CA ILE A 158 17.22 -6.76 7.03
C ILE A 158 18.44 -6.05 6.46
N SER A 159 18.40 -5.72 5.17
CA SER A 159 19.45 -4.92 4.58
C SER A 159 19.48 -3.60 5.36
N GLU A 160 20.66 -3.12 5.72
CA GLU A 160 20.83 -1.84 6.40
C GLU A 160 20.20 -0.68 5.60
N ASN A 161 19.90 -0.93 4.34
CA ASN A 161 19.34 0.01 3.37
C ASN A 161 17.82 -0.15 3.13
N TRP A 162 17.11 -0.95 3.91
CA TRP A 162 15.67 -1.22 3.68
C TRP A 162 14.80 0.06 3.64
N ASN A 163 15.25 1.13 4.28
CA ASN A 163 14.55 2.43 4.38
C ASN A 163 15.26 3.56 3.59
N ARG A 164 16.21 3.22 2.73
CA ARG A 164 16.91 4.22 1.92
C ARG A 164 16.14 4.48 0.64
N ALA A 165 15.86 5.77 0.38
CA ALA A 165 15.32 6.19 -0.91
C ALA A 165 16.32 5.93 -2.04
N GLU A 166 15.82 5.49 -3.19
CA GLU A 166 16.61 5.33 -4.42
C GLU A 166 16.55 6.61 -5.25
N ALA A 167 17.59 6.84 -6.02
CA ALA A 167 17.58 7.91 -7.02
C ALA A 167 16.65 7.49 -8.18
N ILE A 168 15.61 8.29 -8.41
CA ILE A 168 14.63 8.05 -9.46
C ILE A 168 14.97 8.96 -10.65
N SER A 169 15.15 8.37 -11.82
CA SER A 169 15.38 9.12 -13.04
C SER A 169 14.08 9.75 -13.56
N PRO A 170 14.15 10.80 -14.41
CA PRO A 170 12.96 11.33 -15.07
C PRO A 170 12.16 10.27 -15.83
N HIS A 171 12.84 9.31 -16.45
CA HIS A 171 12.21 8.21 -17.18
C HIS A 171 11.44 7.27 -16.23
N ASP A 172 11.98 6.98 -15.05
CA ASP A 172 11.26 6.19 -14.03
C ASP A 172 10.01 6.91 -13.56
N ILE A 173 10.06 8.24 -13.43
CA ILE A 173 8.89 9.06 -13.07
C ILE A 173 7.80 8.97 -14.13
N ASP A 174 8.16 8.97 -15.41
CA ASP A 174 7.20 8.83 -16.49
C ASP A 174 6.52 7.45 -16.45
N VAL A 175 7.28 6.38 -16.22
CA VAL A 175 6.72 5.02 -16.05
C VAL A 175 5.80 4.90 -14.83
N ILE A 176 6.07 5.64 -13.77
CA ILE A 176 5.24 5.64 -12.54
C ILE A 176 3.90 6.36 -12.76
N ARG A 177 3.88 7.35 -13.65
CA ARG A 177 2.68 8.17 -13.95
C ARG A 177 1.71 7.53 -14.94
N GLU A 178 2.18 6.64 -15.79
CA GLU A 178 1.39 5.86 -16.76
C GLU A 178 0.58 4.72 -16.06
#